data_1d9cf86da4a5264a802de63c4b46be33
#
_entry.id   1d9cf86da4a5264a802de63c4b46be33
#
_cell.length_a   1.000
_cell.length_b   1.000
_cell.length_c   1.000
_cell.angle_alpha   90.00
_cell.angle_beta   90.00
_cell.angle_gamma   90.00
#
_symmetry.space_group_name_H-M   'P 1'
#
loop_
_entity.id
_entity.type
_entity.pdbx_description
1 polymer ?
#
loop_
_entity_poly.entity_id
_entity_poly.type
_entity_poly.pdbx_seq_one_letter_code
_entity_poly.pdbx_strand_id
1 'polypeptide(L)'
;IGAHIGLPAKLSNMICENKIEAYNFPQGVVTHLFREIAGGRPGVLTHVGMETFVDPRVESAKMNDTTTEDLVSVVNINNSEKLFYKSFPIDAALIRGTTADENGNITIEKEGVALDTLHIAEAAKNSGGIVIAQVERIAKEGTLNPLHVAIPGTLVDHVVAAAAANP
;
A
#
# COMPACT_ATOMS: atom_id res chain seq x y z
N ILE A 1 -6.10 -1.09 -6.68
CA ILE A 1 -5.49 -2.43 -6.50
C ILE A 1 -5.72 -2.87 -5.07
N GLY A 2 -6.11 -4.10 -4.84
CA GLY A 2 -6.29 -4.67 -3.51
C GLY A 2 -6.35 -6.19 -3.55
N ALA A 3 -6.28 -6.81 -2.36
CA ALA A 3 -6.37 -8.26 -2.22
C ALA A 3 -7.71 -8.71 -1.58
N HIS A 4 -8.33 -7.85 -0.77
CA HIS A 4 -9.59 -8.13 -0.05
C HIS A 4 -10.67 -7.09 -0.39
N ILE A 5 -10.91 -6.88 -1.67
CA ILE A 5 -11.76 -5.81 -2.20
C ILE A 5 -13.25 -6.03 -1.84
N GLY A 6 -13.67 -7.25 -1.59
CA GLY A 6 -15.06 -7.57 -1.24
C GLY A 6 -15.53 -7.10 0.14
N LEU A 7 -14.64 -6.75 1.05
CA LEU A 7 -15.00 -6.36 2.41
C LEU A 7 -15.71 -4.98 2.51
N PRO A 8 -15.24 -3.91 1.83
CA PRO A 8 -15.93 -2.63 1.83
C PRO A 8 -17.06 -2.60 0.80
N ALA A 9 -18.30 -2.75 1.24
CA ALA A 9 -19.46 -2.83 0.34
C ALA A 9 -19.58 -1.65 -0.65
N LYS A 10 -19.28 -0.42 -0.21
CA LYS A 10 -19.30 0.77 -1.09
C LYS A 10 -18.26 0.67 -2.20
N LEU A 11 -17.06 0.19 -1.89
CA LEU A 11 -15.99 0.00 -2.87
C LEU A 11 -16.39 -1.09 -3.88
N SER A 12 -16.89 -2.22 -3.42
CA SER A 12 -17.39 -3.30 -4.28
C SER A 12 -18.45 -2.82 -5.25
N ASN A 13 -19.43 -2.04 -4.77
CA ASN A 13 -20.46 -1.46 -5.64
C ASN A 13 -19.88 -0.54 -6.71
N MET A 14 -18.92 0.32 -6.35
CA MET A 14 -18.26 1.21 -7.33
C MET A 14 -17.51 0.43 -8.42
N ILE A 15 -16.90 -0.70 -8.06
CA ILE A 15 -16.23 -1.61 -9.01
C ILE A 15 -17.26 -2.26 -9.95
N CYS A 16 -18.31 -2.85 -9.39
CA CYS A 16 -19.38 -3.51 -10.18
C CYS A 16 -20.12 -2.54 -11.11
N GLU A 17 -20.22 -1.27 -10.73
CA GLU A 17 -20.83 -0.21 -11.53
C GLU A 17 -19.86 0.46 -12.52
N ASN A 18 -18.65 -0.07 -12.69
CA ASN A 18 -17.61 0.48 -13.57
C ASN A 18 -17.24 1.95 -13.27
N LYS A 19 -17.36 2.39 -12.01
CA LYS A 19 -17.04 3.77 -11.59
C LYS A 19 -15.58 4.00 -11.30
N ILE A 20 -14.82 2.95 -11.06
CA ILE A 20 -13.38 2.98 -10.77
C ILE A 20 -12.68 1.78 -11.41
N GLU A 21 -11.43 1.97 -11.81
CA GLU A 21 -10.56 0.87 -12.20
C GLU A 21 -10.19 0.00 -10.99
N ALA A 22 -10.18 -1.31 -11.16
CA ALA A 22 -9.91 -2.22 -10.07
C ALA A 22 -9.15 -3.48 -10.51
N TYR A 23 -8.11 -3.80 -9.74
CA TYR A 23 -7.31 -5.02 -9.88
C TYR A 23 -7.33 -5.79 -8.57
N ASN A 24 -7.44 -7.10 -8.64
CA ASN A 24 -7.32 -7.99 -7.49
C ASN A 24 -5.99 -8.75 -7.55
N PHE A 25 -5.02 -8.30 -6.76
CA PHE A 25 -3.69 -8.90 -6.68
C PHE A 25 -3.55 -9.77 -5.44
N PRO A 26 -2.70 -10.81 -5.47
CA PRO A 26 -2.35 -11.57 -4.27
C PRO A 26 -1.77 -10.64 -3.19
N GLN A 27 -2.19 -10.81 -1.93
CA GLN A 27 -1.78 -9.94 -0.82
C GLN A 27 -0.26 -9.81 -0.70
N GLY A 28 0.47 -10.91 -0.79
CA GLY A 28 1.94 -10.90 -0.73
C GLY A 28 2.58 -10.10 -1.88
N VAL A 29 1.97 -10.10 -3.06
CA VAL A 29 2.43 -9.28 -4.20
C VAL A 29 2.22 -7.80 -3.91
N VAL A 30 1.06 -7.41 -3.36
CA VAL A 30 0.79 -6.01 -2.99
C VAL A 30 1.81 -5.51 -1.96
N THR A 31 2.09 -6.31 -0.94
CA THR A 31 3.12 -6.01 0.07
C THR A 31 4.50 -5.79 -0.55
N HIS A 32 4.90 -6.66 -1.48
CA HIS A 32 6.18 -6.51 -2.17
C HIS A 32 6.19 -5.32 -3.12
N LEU A 33 5.07 -5.01 -3.79
CA LEU A 33 4.97 -3.84 -4.67
C LEU A 33 5.27 -2.53 -3.94
N PHE A 34 4.79 -2.32 -2.73
CA PHE A 34 5.13 -1.12 -1.96
C PHE A 34 6.64 -0.98 -1.75
N ARG A 35 7.35 -2.07 -1.48
CA ARG A 35 8.82 -2.07 -1.35
C ARG A 35 9.52 -1.79 -2.67
N GLU A 36 9.02 -2.34 -3.78
CA GLU A 36 9.58 -2.09 -5.10
C GLU A 36 9.36 -0.62 -5.52
N ILE A 37 8.18 -0.06 -5.28
CA ILE A 37 7.86 1.35 -5.52
C ILE A 37 8.75 2.25 -4.64
N ALA A 38 8.85 1.94 -3.35
CA ALA A 38 9.72 2.65 -2.42
C ALA A 38 11.20 2.64 -2.86
N GLY A 39 11.66 1.53 -3.45
CA GLY A 39 13.01 1.39 -3.99
C GLY A 39 13.22 1.94 -5.40
N GLY A 40 12.18 2.54 -6.02
CA GLY A 40 12.24 3.02 -7.42
C GLY A 40 12.42 1.89 -8.44
N ARG A 41 12.03 0.65 -8.07
CA ARG A 41 12.17 -0.52 -8.93
C ARG A 41 10.94 -0.74 -9.82
N PRO A 42 11.10 -1.41 -10.98
CA PRO A 42 10.05 -1.48 -12.00
C PRO A 42 8.87 -2.38 -11.59
N GLY A 43 9.00 -3.25 -10.61
CA GLY A 43 7.93 -4.15 -10.17
C GLY A 43 8.40 -5.42 -9.50
N VAL A 44 7.45 -6.30 -9.20
CA VAL A 44 7.66 -7.60 -8.55
C VAL A 44 7.69 -8.72 -9.58
N LEU A 45 8.70 -9.55 -9.54
CA LEU A 45 8.82 -10.76 -10.34
C LEU A 45 8.58 -11.99 -9.45
N THR A 46 7.57 -12.81 -9.78
CA THR A 46 7.21 -13.97 -8.97
C THR A 46 6.42 -15.01 -9.78
N HIS A 47 6.32 -16.24 -9.29
CA HIS A 47 5.42 -17.26 -9.85
C HIS A 47 4.00 -17.18 -9.26
N VAL A 48 3.80 -16.41 -8.20
CA VAL A 48 2.50 -16.27 -7.52
C VAL A 48 1.48 -15.67 -8.46
N GLY A 49 0.34 -16.34 -8.64
CA GLY A 49 -0.74 -15.93 -9.51
C GLY A 49 -0.75 -16.61 -10.89
N MET A 50 0.28 -17.36 -11.25
CA MET A 50 0.28 -18.14 -12.51
C MET A 50 -0.89 -19.13 -12.54
N GLU A 51 -1.50 -19.28 -13.73
CA GLU A 51 -2.64 -20.17 -14.00
C GLU A 51 -3.91 -19.82 -13.19
N THR A 52 -3.97 -18.61 -12.61
CA THR A 52 -5.16 -18.10 -11.92
C THR A 52 -5.74 -16.89 -12.70
N PHE A 53 -6.83 -16.31 -12.19
CA PHE A 53 -7.42 -15.08 -12.78
C PHE A 53 -6.45 -13.89 -12.86
N VAL A 54 -5.33 -13.93 -12.13
CA VAL A 54 -4.29 -12.89 -12.20
C VAL A 54 -3.40 -13.05 -13.43
N ASP A 55 -3.26 -14.26 -13.94
CA ASP A 55 -2.44 -14.55 -15.11
C ASP A 55 -2.97 -13.78 -16.35
N PRO A 56 -2.13 -13.06 -17.09
CA PRO A 56 -2.53 -12.32 -18.28
C PRO A 56 -3.20 -13.19 -19.36
N ARG A 57 -2.93 -14.48 -19.36
CA ARG A 57 -3.55 -15.45 -20.28
C ARG A 57 -4.99 -15.81 -19.89
N VAL A 58 -5.43 -15.39 -18.70
CA VAL A 58 -6.79 -15.63 -18.19
C VAL A 58 -7.55 -14.31 -18.11
N GLU A 59 -7.32 -13.49 -17.06
CA GLU A 59 -8.07 -12.24 -16.84
C GLU A 59 -7.20 -11.03 -16.48
N SER A 60 -5.87 -11.20 -16.35
CA SER A 60 -4.92 -10.10 -15.99
C SER A 60 -5.25 -9.40 -14.67
N ALA A 61 -5.90 -10.08 -13.73
CA ALA A 61 -6.38 -9.54 -12.45
C ALA A 61 -7.37 -8.36 -12.56
N LYS A 62 -7.88 -8.05 -13.74
CA LYS A 62 -8.85 -6.98 -13.99
C LYS A 62 -10.23 -7.37 -13.44
N MET A 63 -10.88 -6.45 -12.73
CA MET A 63 -12.15 -6.75 -12.06
C MET A 63 -13.38 -6.20 -12.80
N ASN A 64 -13.19 -5.34 -13.79
CA ASN A 64 -14.28 -4.73 -14.55
C ASN A 64 -13.80 -4.18 -15.89
N ASP A 65 -14.75 -3.78 -16.74
CA ASP A 65 -14.48 -3.33 -18.10
C ASP A 65 -13.75 -1.96 -18.18
N THR A 66 -13.86 -1.14 -17.14
CA THR A 66 -13.16 0.15 -17.05
C THR A 66 -11.65 -0.03 -16.84
N THR A 67 -11.25 -1.17 -16.28
CA THR A 67 -9.85 -1.51 -16.01
C THR A 67 -9.16 -1.99 -17.27
N THR A 68 -8.43 -1.12 -17.95
CA THR A 68 -7.86 -1.39 -19.27
C THR A 68 -6.34 -1.60 -19.28
N GLU A 69 -5.58 -0.93 -18.39
CA GLU A 69 -4.12 -1.04 -18.37
C GLU A 69 -3.67 -2.46 -17.99
N ASP A 70 -2.62 -2.97 -18.67
CA ASP A 70 -1.99 -4.24 -18.31
C ASP A 70 -0.89 -4.00 -17.27
N LEU A 71 -1.17 -4.35 -16.02
CA LEU A 71 -0.23 -4.26 -14.90
C LEU A 71 0.50 -5.57 -14.63
N VAL A 72 0.09 -6.66 -15.26
CA VAL A 72 0.71 -7.98 -15.10
C VAL A 72 1.13 -8.50 -16.48
N SER A 73 2.33 -9.04 -16.58
CA SER A 73 2.84 -9.66 -17.81
C SER A 73 3.59 -10.96 -17.50
N VAL A 74 3.65 -11.86 -18.50
CA VAL A 74 4.47 -13.07 -18.41
C VAL A 74 5.87 -12.76 -18.89
N VAL A 75 6.89 -13.13 -18.10
CA VAL A 75 8.31 -12.96 -18.45
C VAL A 75 9.03 -14.29 -18.29
N ASN A 76 9.89 -14.62 -19.24
CA ASN A 76 10.72 -15.82 -19.17
C ASN A 76 12.11 -15.45 -18.61
N ILE A 77 12.50 -16.08 -17.51
CA ILE A 77 13.81 -15.91 -16.90
C ILE A 77 14.42 -17.29 -16.67
N ASN A 78 15.59 -17.51 -17.23
CA ASN A 78 16.31 -18.79 -17.12
C ASN A 78 15.45 -20.01 -17.49
N ASN A 79 14.71 -19.90 -18.61
CA ASN A 79 13.78 -20.93 -19.10
C ASN A 79 12.62 -21.25 -18.13
N SER A 80 12.28 -20.32 -17.25
CA SER A 80 11.14 -20.41 -16.33
C SER A 80 10.24 -19.21 -16.50
N GLU A 81 8.95 -19.45 -16.75
CA GLU A 81 7.95 -18.36 -16.77
C GLU A 81 7.70 -17.83 -15.38
N LYS A 82 7.53 -16.51 -15.30
CA LYS A 82 7.16 -15.76 -14.10
C LYS A 82 6.13 -14.69 -14.47
N LEU A 83 5.37 -14.24 -13.50
CA LEU A 83 4.58 -13.03 -13.62
C LEU A 83 5.42 -11.84 -13.15
N PHE A 84 5.35 -10.77 -13.92
CA PHE A 84 5.89 -9.47 -13.57
C PHE A 84 4.75 -8.51 -13.29
N TYR A 85 4.67 -8.00 -12.07
CA TYR A 85 3.71 -7.02 -11.60
C TYR A 85 4.36 -5.65 -11.64
N LYS A 86 3.87 -4.77 -12.49
CA LYS A 86 4.42 -3.44 -12.74
C LYS A 86 4.21 -2.52 -11.55
N SER A 87 5.25 -1.76 -11.17
CA SER A 87 5.14 -0.65 -10.22
C SER A 87 4.31 0.51 -10.79
N PHE A 88 3.66 1.26 -9.93
CA PHE A 88 2.84 2.42 -10.27
C PHE A 88 3.06 3.54 -9.25
N PRO A 89 2.84 4.82 -9.60
CA PRO A 89 3.01 5.92 -8.67
C PRO A 89 1.90 5.94 -7.61
N ILE A 90 2.22 6.46 -6.41
CA ILE A 90 1.28 6.65 -5.32
C ILE A 90 1.24 8.13 -4.95
N ASP A 91 0.10 8.77 -5.14
CA ASP A 91 -0.08 10.21 -4.91
C ASP A 91 -0.28 10.56 -3.43
N ALA A 92 -0.90 9.66 -2.65
CA ALA A 92 -1.15 9.88 -1.24
C ALA A 92 -1.15 8.57 -0.44
N ALA A 93 -0.55 8.59 0.74
CA ALA A 93 -0.66 7.52 1.74
C ALA A 93 -1.46 8.01 2.94
N LEU A 94 -2.46 7.22 3.33
CA LEU A 94 -3.19 7.39 4.58
C LEU A 94 -2.74 6.27 5.52
N ILE A 95 -2.04 6.63 6.59
CA ILE A 95 -1.49 5.66 7.55
C ILE A 95 -2.03 5.93 8.95
N ARG A 96 -1.94 4.92 9.80
CA ARG A 96 -2.34 5.02 11.19
C ARG A 96 -1.19 4.65 12.12
N GLY A 97 -1.11 5.35 13.25
CA GLY A 97 -0.21 5.05 14.35
C GLY A 97 -0.85 5.38 15.69
N THR A 98 -0.15 5.14 16.78
CA THR A 98 -0.65 5.41 18.13
C THR A 98 -0.23 6.79 18.61
N THR A 99 1.06 7.09 18.60
CA THR A 99 1.61 8.35 19.05
C THR A 99 2.51 8.95 17.99
N ALA A 100 2.35 10.23 17.69
CA ALA A 100 3.35 11.01 16.95
C ALA A 100 4.04 11.99 17.89
N ASP A 101 5.30 12.33 17.61
CA ASP A 101 5.91 13.52 18.22
C ASP A 101 5.74 14.76 17.30
N GLU A 102 6.18 15.91 17.78
CA GLU A 102 6.09 17.19 17.06
C GLU A 102 6.92 17.21 15.76
N ASN A 103 7.88 16.28 15.60
CA ASN A 103 8.66 16.09 14.37
C ASN A 103 8.04 15.05 13.43
N GLY A 104 6.88 14.49 13.76
CA GLY A 104 6.17 13.50 12.94
C GLY A 104 6.70 12.07 13.06
N ASN A 105 7.59 11.77 14.02
CA ASN A 105 7.99 10.39 14.32
C ASN A 105 6.82 9.64 14.94
N ILE A 106 6.49 8.44 14.42
CA ILE A 106 5.28 7.72 14.81
C ILE A 106 5.63 6.37 15.43
N THR A 107 4.98 6.08 16.54
CA THR A 107 4.98 4.78 17.21
C THR A 107 3.63 4.09 17.04
N ILE A 108 3.62 2.75 17.17
CA ILE A 108 2.45 1.90 16.90
C ILE A 108 2.12 0.98 18.08
N GLU A 109 2.37 1.42 19.29
CA GLU A 109 2.31 0.59 20.51
C GLU A 109 0.93 0.01 20.84
N LYS A 110 -0.15 0.58 20.30
CA LYS A 110 -1.51 0.06 20.42
C LYS A 110 -2.06 -0.58 19.16
N GLU A 111 -1.37 -0.42 18.02
CA GLU A 111 -1.80 -1.06 16.78
C GLU A 111 -1.59 -2.58 16.89
N GLY A 112 -2.56 -3.35 16.42
CA GLY A 112 -2.51 -4.82 16.51
C GLY A 112 -1.33 -5.43 15.76
N VAL A 113 -0.93 -4.82 14.63
CA VAL A 113 0.21 -5.21 13.80
C VAL A 113 0.74 -4.00 13.03
N ALA A 114 2.04 -4.02 12.71
CA ALA A 114 2.68 -2.96 11.93
C ALA A 114 2.24 -2.95 10.46
N LEU A 115 1.88 -4.12 9.90
CA LEU A 115 1.55 -4.29 8.47
C LEU A 115 2.59 -3.65 7.55
N ASP A 116 2.12 -3.08 6.43
CA ASP A 116 2.96 -2.43 5.42
C ASP A 116 3.07 -0.91 5.63
N THR A 117 2.69 -0.38 6.78
CA THR A 117 2.56 1.06 7.06
C THR A 117 3.82 1.86 6.68
N LEU A 118 5.00 1.37 7.06
CA LEU A 118 6.27 2.00 6.69
C LEU A 118 6.48 2.00 5.17
N HIS A 119 6.29 0.87 4.51
CA HIS A 119 6.54 0.75 3.07
C HIS A 119 5.53 1.51 2.23
N ILE A 120 4.29 1.67 2.71
CA ILE A 120 3.28 2.54 2.09
C ILE A 120 3.72 4.00 2.14
N ALA A 121 4.22 4.46 3.29
CA ALA A 121 4.74 5.81 3.45
C ALA A 121 5.97 6.06 2.55
N GLU A 122 6.93 5.13 2.55
CA GLU A 122 8.12 5.20 1.67
C GLU A 122 7.73 5.23 0.19
N ALA A 123 6.79 4.38 -0.22
CA ALA A 123 6.32 4.30 -1.61
C ALA A 123 5.66 5.62 -2.06
N ALA A 124 4.81 6.23 -1.22
CA ALA A 124 4.21 7.52 -1.52
C ALA A 124 5.26 8.63 -1.62
N LYS A 125 6.18 8.73 -0.67
CA LYS A 125 7.27 9.73 -0.71
C LYS A 125 8.14 9.59 -1.95
N ASN A 126 8.55 8.39 -2.30
CA ASN A 126 9.40 8.14 -3.46
C ASN A 126 8.66 8.28 -4.80
N SER A 127 7.32 8.26 -4.78
CA SER A 127 6.48 8.62 -5.93
C SER A 127 6.26 10.14 -6.07
N GLY A 128 6.72 10.95 -5.12
CA GLY A 128 6.45 12.39 -5.07
C GLY A 128 5.09 12.75 -4.45
N GLY A 129 4.44 11.79 -3.81
CA GLY A 129 3.15 11.93 -3.13
C GLY A 129 3.28 12.44 -1.70
N ILE A 130 2.14 12.54 -1.02
CA ILE A 130 2.03 13.00 0.38
C ILE A 130 1.70 11.86 1.33
N VAL A 131 2.13 11.98 2.59
CA VAL A 131 1.84 11.03 3.66
C VAL A 131 1.08 11.72 4.78
N ILE A 132 -0.13 11.24 5.05
CA ILE A 132 -1.01 11.75 6.12
C ILE A 132 -1.16 10.62 7.16
N ALA A 133 -0.78 10.91 8.40
CA ALA A 133 -0.86 9.97 9.50
C ALA A 133 -1.94 10.37 10.51
N GLN A 134 -2.85 9.45 10.81
CA GLN A 134 -3.77 9.59 11.92
C GLN A 134 -3.16 8.94 13.17
N VAL A 135 -3.18 9.63 14.31
CA VAL A 135 -2.69 9.14 15.60
C VAL A 135 -3.69 9.44 16.72
N GLU A 136 -3.60 8.71 17.83
CA GLU A 136 -4.43 9.01 19.00
C GLU A 136 -3.96 10.27 19.73
N ARG A 137 -2.64 10.52 19.77
CA ARG A 137 -2.06 11.63 20.52
C ARG A 137 -0.77 12.15 19.89
N ILE A 138 -0.45 13.40 20.24
CA ILE A 138 0.83 14.02 19.91
C ILE A 138 1.64 14.15 21.20
N ALA A 139 2.87 13.66 21.17
CA ALA A 139 3.86 13.76 22.25
C ALA A 139 4.84 14.91 21.97
N LYS A 140 5.50 15.39 23.01
CA LYS A 140 6.55 16.39 22.86
C LYS A 140 7.77 15.81 22.14
N GLU A 141 8.45 16.63 21.36
CA GLU A 141 9.70 16.29 20.68
C GLU A 141 10.70 15.63 21.65
N GLY A 142 11.37 14.58 21.18
CA GLY A 142 12.43 13.87 21.91
C GLY A 142 11.94 12.98 23.05
N THR A 143 10.63 12.82 23.25
CA THR A 143 10.08 11.96 24.31
C THR A 143 9.80 10.53 23.86
N LEU A 144 9.76 10.26 22.56
CA LEU A 144 9.62 8.91 22.02
C LEU A 144 10.94 8.15 22.10
N ASN A 145 10.87 6.87 22.46
CA ASN A 145 12.03 6.00 22.36
C ASN A 145 12.34 5.73 20.87
N PRO A 146 13.54 6.09 20.36
CA PRO A 146 13.89 5.90 18.95
C PRO A 146 13.76 4.46 18.46
N LEU A 147 13.95 3.46 19.32
CA LEU A 147 13.79 2.04 18.99
C LEU A 147 12.33 1.63 18.73
N HIS A 148 11.36 2.43 19.18
CA HIS A 148 9.95 2.18 19.01
C HIS A 148 9.34 3.03 17.87
N VAL A 149 10.12 3.91 17.25
CA VAL A 149 9.67 4.67 16.09
C VAL A 149 9.53 3.73 14.89
N ALA A 150 8.29 3.47 14.50
CA ALA A 150 7.98 2.61 13.35
C ALA A 150 8.01 3.37 12.03
N ILE A 151 7.62 4.65 12.04
CA ILE A 151 7.64 5.53 10.87
C ILE A 151 8.41 6.80 11.23
N PRO A 152 9.57 7.05 10.59
CA PRO A 152 10.34 8.28 10.78
C PRO A 152 9.56 9.52 10.30
N GLY A 153 9.65 10.62 11.02
CA GLY A 153 8.99 11.88 10.68
C GLY A 153 9.38 12.44 9.32
N THR A 154 10.55 12.09 8.80
CA THR A 154 10.98 12.47 7.43
C THR A 154 10.09 11.93 6.33
N LEU A 155 9.30 10.90 6.62
CA LEU A 155 8.33 10.31 5.68
C LEU A 155 6.93 10.91 5.81
N VAL A 156 6.64 11.70 6.85
CA VAL A 156 5.29 12.17 7.19
C VAL A 156 5.15 13.64 6.86
N ASP A 157 4.15 14.00 6.06
CA ASP A 157 3.86 15.39 5.72
C ASP A 157 2.83 16.02 6.67
N HIS A 158 1.84 15.22 7.11
CA HIS A 158 0.77 15.70 7.98
C HIS A 158 0.43 14.69 9.06
N VAL A 159 0.25 15.18 10.28
CA VAL A 159 -0.25 14.39 11.41
C VAL A 159 -1.61 14.92 11.84
N VAL A 160 -2.57 14.02 11.98
CA VAL A 160 -3.94 14.31 12.45
C VAL A 160 -4.18 13.54 13.75
N ALA A 161 -4.41 14.26 14.83
CA ALA A 161 -4.85 13.63 16.08
C ALA A 161 -6.33 13.22 15.96
N ALA A 162 -6.65 11.97 16.25
CA ALA A 162 -8.02 11.48 16.26
C ALA A 162 -8.85 12.19 17.34
N ALA A 163 -10.11 12.52 17.04
CA ALA A 163 -11.02 12.99 18.05
C ALA A 163 -11.29 11.87 19.08
N ALA A 164 -11.51 12.23 20.35
CA ALA A 164 -11.72 11.27 21.44
C ALA A 164 -12.90 10.28 21.19
N ALA A 165 -13.82 10.62 20.30
CA ALA A 165 -14.93 9.75 19.88
C ALA A 165 -14.54 8.70 18.82
N ASN A 166 -13.35 8.83 18.22
CA ASN A 166 -12.82 7.91 17.18
C ASN A 166 -11.35 7.62 17.48
N PRO A 167 -11.05 6.92 18.56
CA PRO A 167 -9.69 6.58 18.96
C PRO A 167 -9.03 5.57 17.97
#